data_d3f4fadc1dbc86505c987c72cbb3c81c
#
_entry.id   d3f4fadc1dbc86505c987c72cbb3c81c
#
_cell.length_a   1.000
_cell.length_b   1.000
_cell.length_c   1.000
_cell.angle_alpha   90.00
_cell.angle_beta   90.00
_cell.angle_gamma   90.00
#
_symmetry.space_group_name_H-M   'P 1'
#
loop_
_entity.id
_entity.type
_entity.pdbx_description
1 polymer ?
#
loop_
_entity_poly.entity_id
_entity_poly.type
_entity_poly.pdbx_seq_one_letter_code
_entity_poly.pdbx_strand_id
1 'polypeptide(L)'
;MLDIRFDNVTIIDGTGKPGFLGSVGVRDGRILEVGSFEGRAKETLDASGLCLMPGIVDNHTHYDAQVTWDPYCNPSPLLGVTTLVMGNCGFTIAPCHPSDRDITMRNLTQVEGMSIDALKEGIDWSFETFPQYLDMLEAKGVGPNVCCFVGHSSVRTYVLREDAATRAATPEEVKQMRAVVVEAMEAGACGFATTRYPGHNGEHGIPMPSRLADDAEMLTLSGALRDVGRGILMMTKSFDMPISTWLLYTSDPADELTQ
;
A
#
# COMPACT_ATOMS: atom_id res chain seq x y z
N MET A 1 -29.71 -5.12 20.28
CA MET A 1 -28.93 -4.26 21.20
C MET A 1 -27.65 -3.89 20.48
N LEU A 2 -27.29 -2.61 20.45
CA LEU A 2 -26.04 -2.11 19.88
C LEU A 2 -24.86 -2.47 20.82
N ASP A 3 -23.64 -2.50 20.27
CA ASP A 3 -22.44 -2.61 21.11
C ASP A 3 -22.07 -1.24 21.66
N ILE A 4 -22.01 -0.22 20.79
CA ILE A 4 -21.68 1.16 21.14
C ILE A 4 -22.71 2.09 20.51
N ARG A 5 -23.09 3.14 21.25
CA ARG A 5 -23.89 4.27 20.77
C ARG A 5 -23.18 5.58 21.12
N PHE A 6 -23.03 6.43 20.13
CA PHE A 6 -22.56 7.80 20.28
C PHE A 6 -23.76 8.73 20.22
N ASP A 7 -24.01 9.50 21.28
CA ASP A 7 -25.10 10.45 21.35
C ASP A 7 -24.60 11.90 21.26
N ASN A 8 -25.47 12.78 20.78
CA ASN A 8 -25.24 14.23 20.71
C ASN A 8 -24.01 14.63 19.88
N VAL A 9 -23.64 13.84 18.88
CA VAL A 9 -22.44 14.05 18.09
C VAL A 9 -22.75 14.81 16.79
N THR A 10 -21.86 15.71 16.36
CA THR A 10 -21.91 16.25 15.01
C THR A 10 -21.38 15.20 14.03
N ILE A 11 -22.27 14.68 13.19
CA ILE A 11 -21.95 13.63 12.21
C ILE A 11 -21.47 14.26 10.92
N ILE A 12 -20.29 13.86 10.47
CA ILE A 12 -19.71 14.21 9.16
C ILE A 12 -19.62 12.91 8.38
N ASP A 13 -20.52 12.69 7.43
CA ASP A 13 -20.73 11.41 6.76
C ASP A 13 -19.82 11.17 5.54
N GLY A 14 -18.92 12.09 5.21
CA GLY A 14 -18.01 12.00 4.06
C GLY A 14 -18.65 12.30 2.70
N THR A 15 -19.92 12.67 2.64
CA THR A 15 -20.61 12.98 1.35
C THR A 15 -20.32 14.38 0.83
N GLY A 16 -19.61 15.23 1.59
CA GLY A 16 -19.39 16.64 1.29
C GLY A 16 -20.54 17.57 1.71
N LYS A 17 -21.61 17.04 2.28
CA LYS A 17 -22.70 17.82 2.86
C LYS A 17 -22.29 18.39 4.23
N PRO A 18 -22.94 19.49 4.70
CA PRO A 18 -22.73 19.97 6.05
C PRO A 18 -23.00 18.89 7.10
N GLY A 19 -22.19 18.87 8.15
CA GLY A 19 -22.42 18.00 9.30
C GLY A 19 -23.75 18.29 9.98
N PHE A 20 -24.33 17.30 10.62
CA PHE A 20 -25.61 17.39 11.32
C PHE A 20 -25.54 16.72 12.70
N LEU A 21 -26.32 17.21 13.63
CA LEU A 21 -26.38 16.65 14.98
C LEU A 21 -27.22 15.36 14.99
N GLY A 22 -26.73 14.33 15.66
CA GLY A 22 -27.43 13.05 15.74
C GLY A 22 -26.75 12.07 16.67
N SER A 23 -27.11 10.80 16.50
CA SER A 23 -26.50 9.66 17.17
C SER A 23 -26.00 8.64 16.13
N VAL A 24 -25.01 7.83 16.50
CA VAL A 24 -24.52 6.71 15.69
C VAL A 24 -24.50 5.45 16.51
N GLY A 25 -25.10 4.40 15.98
CA GLY A 25 -25.17 3.07 16.60
C GLY A 25 -24.33 2.05 15.87
N VAL A 26 -23.46 1.36 16.61
CA VAL A 26 -22.54 0.31 16.08
C VAL A 26 -22.89 -1.03 16.70
N ARG A 27 -22.87 -2.10 15.87
CA ARG A 27 -22.96 -3.49 16.30
C ARG A 27 -22.11 -4.37 15.38
N ASP A 28 -21.39 -5.31 15.99
CA ASP A 28 -20.53 -6.26 15.28
C ASP A 28 -19.56 -5.56 14.30
N GLY A 29 -18.96 -4.43 14.74
CA GLY A 29 -18.03 -3.64 13.95
C GLY A 29 -18.66 -2.87 12.78
N ARG A 30 -20.00 -2.79 12.70
CA ARG A 30 -20.71 -2.10 11.61
C ARG A 30 -21.61 -1.01 12.14
N ILE A 31 -21.65 0.12 11.44
CA ILE A 31 -22.61 1.19 11.68
C ILE A 31 -23.98 0.69 11.19
N LEU A 32 -24.95 0.61 12.11
CA LEU A 32 -26.31 0.17 11.80
C LEU A 32 -27.30 1.32 11.73
N GLU A 33 -27.13 2.34 12.58
CA GLU A 33 -28.05 3.45 12.72
C GLU A 33 -27.30 4.76 12.71
N VAL A 34 -27.84 5.76 12.02
CA VAL A 34 -27.29 7.11 11.93
C VAL A 34 -28.41 8.13 11.97
N GLY A 35 -28.29 9.15 12.80
CA GLY A 35 -29.28 10.22 12.94
C GLY A 35 -30.05 10.13 14.24
N SER A 36 -31.38 10.25 14.19
CA SER A 36 -32.23 10.12 15.35
C SER A 36 -32.84 8.73 15.37
N PHE A 37 -32.52 7.94 16.37
CA PHE A 37 -33.06 6.59 16.54
C PHE A 37 -33.19 6.23 18.02
N GLU A 38 -34.08 5.29 18.32
CA GLU A 38 -34.22 4.71 19.65
C GLU A 38 -33.55 3.33 19.69
N GLY A 39 -32.77 3.04 20.73
CA GLY A 39 -32.11 1.75 20.87
C GLY A 39 -31.22 1.69 22.11
N ARG A 40 -31.15 0.49 22.72
CA ARG A 40 -30.21 0.23 23.82
C ARG A 40 -28.86 -0.21 23.26
N ALA A 41 -27.80 0.26 23.88
CA ALA A 41 -26.43 -0.20 23.64
C ALA A 41 -25.82 -0.78 24.90
N LYS A 42 -24.77 -1.60 24.75
CA LYS A 42 -23.95 -2.06 25.87
C LYS A 42 -23.19 -0.89 26.49
N GLU A 43 -22.71 0.03 25.62
CA GLU A 43 -22.02 1.24 25.99
C GLU A 43 -22.64 2.43 25.27
N THR A 44 -22.85 3.54 25.99
CA THR A 44 -23.32 4.81 25.42
C THR A 44 -22.36 5.91 25.80
N LEU A 45 -21.89 6.63 24.79
CA LEU A 45 -20.95 7.72 24.91
C LEU A 45 -21.67 9.04 24.57
N ASP A 46 -21.71 9.97 25.50
CA ASP A 46 -22.11 11.34 25.20
C ASP A 46 -20.97 12.06 24.47
N ALA A 47 -21.17 12.34 23.20
CA ALA A 47 -20.21 12.99 22.32
C ALA A 47 -20.57 14.47 22.05
N SER A 48 -21.26 15.12 23.00
CA SER A 48 -21.62 16.54 22.91
C SER A 48 -20.40 17.41 22.65
N GLY A 49 -20.46 18.23 21.62
CA GLY A 49 -19.35 19.11 21.20
C GLY A 49 -18.25 18.42 20.39
N LEU A 50 -18.37 17.13 20.13
CA LEU A 50 -17.42 16.37 19.30
C LEU A 50 -18.01 16.14 17.90
N CYS A 51 -17.11 15.81 16.95
CA CYS A 51 -17.46 15.35 15.62
C CYS A 51 -17.15 13.85 15.48
N LEU A 52 -18.06 13.11 14.85
CA LEU A 52 -17.82 11.74 14.39
C LEU A 52 -17.75 11.73 12.87
N MET A 53 -16.65 11.25 12.35
CA MET A 53 -16.37 11.22 10.91
C MET A 53 -15.72 9.89 10.52
N PRO A 54 -15.72 9.52 9.23
CA PRO A 54 -14.90 8.41 8.76
C PRO A 54 -13.44 8.59 9.18
N GLY A 55 -12.78 7.50 9.56
CA GLY A 55 -11.37 7.53 9.89
C GLY A 55 -10.52 7.99 8.71
N ILE A 56 -9.41 8.63 9.00
CA ILE A 56 -8.49 9.14 7.97
C ILE A 56 -7.85 7.95 7.25
N VAL A 57 -7.85 8.00 5.92
CA VAL A 57 -7.10 7.07 5.06
C VAL A 57 -5.82 7.77 4.63
N ASP A 58 -4.67 7.29 5.11
CA ASP A 58 -3.38 7.73 4.62
C ASP A 58 -3.00 6.84 3.42
N ASN A 59 -3.12 7.42 2.23
CA ASN A 59 -2.99 6.71 0.97
C ASN A 59 -1.54 6.64 0.45
N HIS A 60 -0.56 7.17 1.18
CA HIS A 60 0.84 7.13 0.77
C HIS A 60 1.77 6.98 1.97
N THR A 61 2.09 5.75 2.32
CA THR A 61 2.97 5.44 3.46
C THR A 61 4.02 4.38 3.10
N HIS A 62 5.04 4.28 3.94
CA HIS A 62 6.14 3.33 3.82
C HIS A 62 6.33 2.55 5.13
N TYR A 63 5.22 2.10 5.73
CA TYR A 63 5.22 1.28 6.94
C TYR A 63 5.59 -0.18 6.70
N ASP A 64 5.93 -0.58 5.47
CA ASP A 64 6.18 -1.96 5.07
C ASP A 64 7.14 -2.71 5.98
N ALA A 65 8.22 -2.06 6.38
CA ALA A 65 9.17 -2.62 7.33
C ALA A 65 8.69 -2.44 8.77
N GLN A 66 8.29 -1.21 9.14
CA GLN A 66 7.94 -0.87 10.51
C GLN A 66 6.81 -1.73 11.08
N VAL A 67 5.80 -2.06 10.29
CA VAL A 67 4.65 -2.88 10.71
C VAL A 67 5.07 -4.25 11.25
N THR A 68 6.26 -4.74 10.87
CA THR A 68 6.77 -6.03 11.33
C THR A 68 7.22 -6.01 12.79
N TRP A 69 7.57 -4.85 13.37
CA TRP A 69 7.92 -4.67 14.80
C TRP A 69 6.99 -3.74 15.56
N ASP A 70 6.32 -2.81 14.85
CA ASP A 70 5.28 -1.95 15.43
C ASP A 70 3.95 -2.18 14.69
N PRO A 71 3.17 -3.18 15.11
CA PRO A 71 1.90 -3.49 14.45
C PRO A 71 0.84 -2.40 14.60
N TYR A 72 1.04 -1.41 15.47
CA TYR A 72 0.19 -0.24 15.57
C TYR A 72 0.53 0.85 14.56
N CYS A 73 1.67 0.77 13.86
CA CYS A 73 2.12 1.74 12.86
C CYS A 73 2.11 3.18 13.40
N ASN A 74 2.68 3.37 14.60
CA ASN A 74 2.76 4.69 15.20
C ASN A 74 3.68 5.64 14.39
N PRO A 75 3.39 6.96 14.34
CA PRO A 75 2.34 7.66 15.12
C PRO A 75 1.00 7.84 14.40
N SER A 76 0.81 7.31 13.17
CA SER A 76 -0.35 7.64 12.33
C SER A 76 -1.71 7.41 13.01
N PRO A 77 -1.97 6.27 13.71
CA PRO A 77 -3.25 6.07 14.40
C PRO A 77 -3.51 7.07 15.52
N LEU A 78 -2.48 7.56 16.19
CA LEU A 78 -2.61 8.60 17.22
C LEU A 78 -3.08 9.95 16.65
N LEU A 79 -2.97 10.13 15.34
CA LEU A 79 -3.42 11.31 14.60
C LEU A 79 -4.78 11.09 13.91
N GLY A 80 -5.46 9.97 14.21
CA GLY A 80 -6.78 9.65 13.67
C GLY A 80 -6.76 8.85 12.36
N VAL A 81 -5.59 8.36 11.92
CA VAL A 81 -5.49 7.47 10.76
C VAL A 81 -5.99 6.09 11.14
N THR A 82 -6.95 5.57 10.40
CA THR A 82 -7.54 4.24 10.61
C THR A 82 -7.21 3.25 9.49
N THR A 83 -6.73 3.76 8.35
CA THR A 83 -6.34 2.93 7.21
C THR A 83 -5.04 3.48 6.60
N LEU A 84 -4.09 2.58 6.39
CA LEU A 84 -2.79 2.87 5.79
C LEU A 84 -2.64 2.14 4.46
N VAL A 85 -2.13 2.85 3.45
CA VAL A 85 -1.73 2.24 2.18
C VAL A 85 -0.21 2.22 2.13
N MET A 86 0.38 1.02 2.13
CA MET A 86 1.81 0.76 2.20
C MET A 86 2.35 0.26 0.86
N GLY A 87 3.65 0.26 0.67
CA GLY A 87 4.33 -0.23 -0.54
C GLY A 87 4.35 0.78 -1.66
N ASN A 88 4.15 2.04 -1.35
CA ASN A 88 4.18 3.13 -2.32
C ASN A 88 5.55 3.25 -3.00
N CYS A 89 5.61 3.96 -4.11
CA CYS A 89 6.82 4.18 -4.92
C CYS A 89 7.51 2.89 -5.42
N GLY A 90 6.96 1.70 -5.11
CA GLY A 90 7.56 0.43 -5.47
C GLY A 90 8.71 -0.01 -4.56
N PHE A 91 8.81 0.55 -3.36
CA PHE A 91 9.80 0.21 -2.34
C PHE A 91 9.13 -0.61 -1.25
N THR A 92 9.14 -1.92 -1.39
CA THR A 92 8.56 -2.85 -0.42
C THR A 92 9.62 -3.79 0.10
N ILE A 93 9.32 -4.50 1.20
CA ILE A 93 10.21 -5.54 1.72
C ILE A 93 9.83 -6.95 1.25
N ALA A 94 8.71 -7.07 0.54
CA ALA A 94 8.22 -8.32 -0.03
C ALA A 94 7.85 -8.14 -1.51
N PRO A 95 8.15 -9.14 -2.37
CA PRO A 95 8.88 -10.37 -2.08
C PRO A 95 10.38 -10.10 -1.87
N CYS A 96 11.06 -10.95 -1.10
CA CYS A 96 12.49 -10.80 -0.82
C CYS A 96 13.13 -12.14 -0.46
N HIS A 97 14.09 -12.60 -1.25
CA HIS A 97 14.87 -13.77 -0.88
C HIS A 97 15.80 -13.49 0.31
N PRO A 98 16.14 -14.51 1.13
CA PRO A 98 17.05 -14.33 2.25
C PRO A 98 18.41 -13.70 1.89
N SER A 99 18.95 -14.00 0.71
CA SER A 99 20.22 -13.44 0.21
C SER A 99 20.15 -11.95 -0.10
N ASP A 100 18.94 -11.41 -0.37
CA ASP A 100 18.74 -10.06 -0.87
C ASP A 100 18.24 -9.09 0.22
N ARG A 101 18.09 -9.59 1.46
CA ARG A 101 17.61 -8.78 2.59
C ARG A 101 18.48 -7.57 2.88
N ASP A 102 19.80 -7.72 2.80
CA ASP A 102 20.74 -6.61 3.07
C ASP A 102 20.57 -5.48 2.02
N ILE A 103 20.49 -5.80 0.73
CA ILE A 103 20.28 -4.79 -0.31
C ILE A 103 18.90 -4.14 -0.21
N THR A 104 17.88 -4.90 0.15
CA THR A 104 16.53 -4.36 0.38
C THR A 104 16.51 -3.36 1.53
N MET A 105 17.13 -3.67 2.66
CA MET A 105 17.25 -2.75 3.79
C MET A 105 18.04 -1.48 3.43
N ARG A 106 19.17 -1.62 2.71
CA ARG A 106 19.98 -0.48 2.28
C ARG A 106 19.22 0.45 1.33
N ASN A 107 18.39 -0.09 0.46
CA ASN A 107 17.52 0.72 -0.39
C ASN A 107 16.56 1.56 0.47
N LEU A 108 15.91 0.97 1.47
CA LEU A 108 15.02 1.70 2.38
C LEU A 108 15.73 2.78 3.20
N THR A 109 16.99 2.57 3.60
CA THR A 109 17.74 3.63 4.31
C THR A 109 17.91 4.88 3.47
N GLN A 110 18.05 4.75 2.16
CA GLN A 110 18.26 5.89 1.27
C GLN A 110 16.97 6.59 0.85
N VAL A 111 15.94 5.81 0.52
CA VAL A 111 14.68 6.39 0.01
C VAL A 111 13.73 6.82 1.13
N GLU A 112 13.78 6.18 2.29
CA GLU A 112 12.89 6.43 3.42
C GLU A 112 13.61 7.02 4.66
N GLY A 113 14.92 7.15 4.62
CA GLY A 113 15.70 7.68 5.74
C GLY A 113 15.71 6.79 6.99
N MET A 114 15.39 5.52 6.85
CA MET A 114 15.38 4.57 7.97
C MET A 114 16.79 4.19 8.40
N SER A 115 17.02 4.02 9.71
CA SER A 115 18.29 3.50 10.23
C SER A 115 18.48 2.05 9.81
N ILE A 116 19.64 1.71 9.24
CA ILE A 116 19.98 0.32 8.89
C ILE A 116 19.99 -0.60 10.11
N ASP A 117 20.41 -0.11 11.27
CA ASP A 117 20.43 -0.88 12.50
C ASP A 117 19.01 -1.18 12.99
N ALA A 118 18.11 -0.19 12.90
CA ALA A 118 16.70 -0.39 13.23
C ALA A 118 16.03 -1.41 12.28
N LEU A 119 16.35 -1.38 11.00
CA LEU A 119 15.85 -2.36 10.04
C LEU A 119 16.37 -3.78 10.32
N LYS A 120 17.67 -3.92 10.65
CA LYS A 120 18.27 -5.22 10.99
C LYS A 120 17.70 -5.87 12.24
N GLU A 121 17.43 -5.07 13.26
CA GLU A 121 16.87 -5.56 14.53
C GLU A 121 15.34 -5.73 14.46
N GLY A 122 14.66 -4.86 13.69
CA GLY A 122 13.20 -4.74 13.72
C GLY A 122 12.49 -5.65 12.75
N ILE A 123 13.02 -5.89 11.54
CA ILE A 123 12.26 -6.62 10.54
C ILE A 123 12.14 -8.11 10.89
N ASP A 124 10.89 -8.55 11.02
CA ASP A 124 10.55 -9.96 11.11
C ASP A 124 10.55 -10.58 9.69
N TRP A 125 11.64 -11.24 9.34
CA TRP A 125 11.83 -11.90 8.05
C TRP A 125 11.25 -13.33 8.02
N SER A 126 10.06 -13.54 8.58
CA SER A 126 9.36 -14.83 8.53
C SER A 126 8.74 -15.15 7.18
N PHE A 127 8.97 -14.33 6.18
CA PHE A 127 8.44 -14.44 4.82
C PHE A 127 9.56 -14.37 3.76
N GLU A 128 9.23 -14.82 2.56
CA GLU A 128 10.03 -14.68 1.34
C GLU A 128 9.15 -14.15 0.19
N THR A 129 7.94 -14.70 0.03
CA THR A 129 6.98 -14.26 -0.99
C THR A 129 6.05 -13.18 -0.46
N PHE A 130 5.36 -12.48 -1.38
CA PHE A 130 4.37 -11.48 -1.00
C PHE A 130 3.14 -12.09 -0.28
N PRO A 131 2.58 -13.24 -0.71
CA PRO A 131 1.55 -13.93 0.07
C PRO A 131 1.97 -14.22 1.51
N GLN A 132 3.18 -14.75 1.73
CA GLN A 132 3.68 -15.02 3.07
C GLN A 132 3.81 -13.76 3.93
N TYR A 133 4.14 -12.61 3.32
CA TYR A 133 4.15 -11.32 4.01
C TYR A 133 2.74 -10.93 4.48
N LEU A 134 1.72 -11.10 3.65
CA LEU A 134 0.34 -10.83 4.04
C LEU A 134 -0.13 -11.80 5.14
N ASP A 135 0.20 -13.09 5.04
CA ASP A 135 -0.11 -14.10 6.06
C ASP A 135 0.53 -13.74 7.41
N MET A 136 1.78 -13.26 7.39
CA MET A 136 2.47 -12.80 8.59
C MET A 136 1.77 -11.60 9.22
N LEU A 137 1.33 -10.61 8.42
CA LEU A 137 0.58 -9.46 8.92
C LEU A 137 -0.76 -9.88 9.54
N GLU A 138 -1.48 -10.80 8.91
CA GLU A 138 -2.74 -11.33 9.42
C GLU A 138 -2.55 -12.09 10.73
N ALA A 139 -1.54 -12.96 10.79
CA ALA A 139 -1.22 -13.73 12.00
C ALA A 139 -0.76 -12.84 13.16
N LYS A 140 -0.01 -11.78 12.88
CA LYS A 140 0.47 -10.83 13.89
C LYS A 140 -0.66 -9.96 14.43
N GLY A 141 -1.63 -9.62 13.60
CA GLY A 141 -2.67 -8.63 13.89
C GLY A 141 -2.12 -7.21 13.85
N VAL A 142 -2.69 -6.38 12.97
CA VAL A 142 -2.30 -4.98 12.77
C VAL A 142 -3.39 -4.06 13.32
N GLY A 143 -3.01 -3.00 14.03
CA GLY A 143 -3.96 -2.09 14.68
C GLY A 143 -4.85 -1.34 13.68
N PRO A 144 -4.30 -0.54 12.74
CA PRO A 144 -5.07 0.06 11.66
C PRO A 144 -5.40 -0.96 10.57
N ASN A 145 -6.37 -0.63 9.71
CA ASN A 145 -6.50 -1.36 8.45
C ASN A 145 -5.30 -1.07 7.57
N VAL A 146 -4.81 -2.08 6.85
CA VAL A 146 -3.70 -1.94 5.92
C VAL A 146 -4.05 -2.43 4.53
N CYS A 147 -3.59 -1.69 3.52
CA CYS A 147 -3.61 -2.09 2.12
C CYS A 147 -2.15 -2.09 1.64
N CYS A 148 -1.71 -3.19 1.01
CA CYS A 148 -0.33 -3.34 0.60
C CYS A 148 -0.22 -3.38 -0.92
N PHE A 149 0.61 -2.50 -1.50
CA PHE A 149 1.06 -2.65 -2.88
C PHE A 149 2.17 -3.70 -2.98
N VAL A 150 2.22 -4.42 -4.09
CA VAL A 150 3.43 -5.13 -4.49
C VAL A 150 4.37 -4.16 -5.22
N GLY A 151 5.62 -4.07 -4.77
CA GLY A 151 6.58 -3.06 -5.23
C GLY A 151 7.44 -3.54 -6.40
N HIS A 152 7.54 -2.73 -7.45
CA HIS A 152 8.29 -3.04 -8.66
C HIS A 152 9.78 -3.29 -8.40
N SER A 153 10.42 -2.44 -7.59
CA SER A 153 11.85 -2.61 -7.25
C SER A 153 12.09 -3.92 -6.51
N SER A 154 11.19 -4.31 -5.62
CA SER A 154 11.28 -5.59 -4.89
C SER A 154 11.07 -6.78 -5.82
N VAL A 155 10.09 -6.71 -6.73
CA VAL A 155 9.86 -7.75 -7.75
C VAL A 155 11.06 -7.91 -8.67
N ARG A 156 11.67 -6.79 -9.12
CA ARG A 156 12.90 -6.85 -9.92
C ARG A 156 14.06 -7.48 -9.16
N THR A 157 14.28 -7.08 -7.90
CA THR A 157 15.33 -7.66 -7.05
C THR A 157 15.07 -9.15 -6.82
N TYR A 158 13.82 -9.54 -6.62
CA TYR A 158 13.45 -10.94 -6.41
C TYR A 158 13.76 -11.84 -7.62
N VAL A 159 13.62 -11.33 -8.84
CA VAL A 159 13.84 -12.08 -10.09
C VAL A 159 15.28 -11.93 -10.61
N LEU A 160 15.81 -10.71 -10.68
CA LEU A 160 17.10 -10.39 -11.30
C LEU A 160 18.28 -10.39 -10.30
N ARG A 161 18.01 -10.42 -9.00
CA ARG A 161 19.05 -10.44 -7.96
C ARG A 161 19.97 -9.22 -8.06
N GLU A 162 21.28 -9.46 -8.06
CA GLU A 162 22.32 -8.44 -8.15
C GLU A 162 22.22 -7.59 -9.43
N ASP A 163 21.61 -8.14 -10.48
CA ASP A 163 21.45 -7.46 -11.77
C ASP A 163 20.28 -6.47 -11.78
N ALA A 164 19.42 -6.46 -10.77
CA ALA A 164 18.17 -5.68 -10.74
C ALA A 164 18.36 -4.19 -10.95
N ALA A 165 19.49 -3.62 -10.48
CA ALA A 165 19.83 -2.21 -10.58
C ALA A 165 20.97 -1.91 -11.57
N THR A 166 21.35 -2.87 -12.43
CA THR A 166 22.50 -2.75 -13.33
C THR A 166 22.15 -2.82 -14.81
N ARG A 167 21.05 -3.49 -15.17
CA ARG A 167 20.65 -3.71 -16.56
C ARG A 167 19.13 -3.77 -16.73
N ALA A 168 18.67 -3.68 -17.96
CA ALA A 168 17.30 -4.00 -18.34
C ALA A 168 17.01 -5.50 -18.14
N ALA A 169 15.76 -5.85 -17.90
CA ALA A 169 15.31 -7.23 -17.81
C ALA A 169 15.19 -7.88 -19.20
N THR A 170 15.47 -9.17 -19.27
CA THR A 170 15.16 -9.97 -20.46
C THR A 170 13.66 -10.28 -20.54
N PRO A 171 13.12 -10.61 -21.74
CA PRO A 171 11.71 -10.96 -21.85
C PRO A 171 11.27 -12.13 -20.95
N GLU A 172 12.14 -13.09 -20.67
CA GLU A 172 11.83 -14.21 -19.76
C GLU A 172 11.78 -13.75 -18.29
N GLU A 173 12.68 -12.86 -17.88
CA GLU A 173 12.65 -12.26 -16.55
C GLU A 173 11.40 -11.38 -16.37
N VAL A 174 10.99 -10.61 -17.39
CA VAL A 174 9.76 -9.84 -17.37
C VAL A 174 8.55 -10.76 -17.18
N LYS A 175 8.52 -11.91 -17.84
CA LYS A 175 7.46 -12.91 -17.67
C LYS A 175 7.45 -13.49 -16.24
N GLN A 176 8.63 -13.75 -15.66
CA GLN A 176 8.73 -14.22 -14.27
C GLN A 176 8.25 -13.13 -13.30
N MET A 177 8.68 -11.88 -13.47
CA MET A 177 8.20 -10.75 -12.66
C MET A 177 6.68 -10.60 -12.73
N ARG A 178 6.11 -10.73 -13.93
CA ARG A 178 4.66 -10.69 -14.09
C ARG A 178 3.95 -11.79 -13.30
N ALA A 179 4.47 -13.00 -13.28
CA ALA A 179 3.89 -14.08 -12.49
C ALA A 179 3.92 -13.75 -10.98
N VAL A 180 5.00 -13.16 -10.49
CA VAL A 180 5.11 -12.69 -9.09
C VAL A 180 4.08 -11.59 -8.79
N VAL A 181 3.85 -10.65 -9.70
CA VAL A 181 2.83 -9.62 -9.52
C VAL A 181 1.43 -10.22 -9.51
N VAL A 182 1.12 -11.17 -10.41
CA VAL A 182 -0.18 -11.87 -10.42
C VAL A 182 -0.40 -12.61 -9.10
N GLU A 183 0.59 -13.40 -8.63
CA GLU A 183 0.53 -14.10 -7.35
C GLU A 183 0.23 -13.15 -6.19
N ALA A 184 0.92 -12.01 -6.13
CA ALA A 184 0.70 -11.00 -5.10
C ALA A 184 -0.71 -10.40 -5.18
N MET A 185 -1.20 -10.12 -6.39
CA MET A 185 -2.55 -9.60 -6.60
C MET A 185 -3.63 -10.61 -6.21
N GLU A 186 -3.44 -11.89 -6.54
CA GLU A 186 -4.36 -12.97 -6.15
C GLU A 186 -4.38 -13.17 -4.64
N ALA A 187 -3.24 -13.04 -3.95
CA ALA A 187 -3.13 -13.12 -2.51
C ALA A 187 -3.78 -11.94 -1.76
N GLY A 188 -4.01 -10.80 -2.40
CA GLY A 188 -4.69 -9.67 -1.76
C GLY A 188 -3.98 -8.32 -1.86
N ALA A 189 -2.90 -8.20 -2.63
CA ALA A 189 -2.32 -6.88 -2.89
C ALA A 189 -3.38 -5.90 -3.42
N CYS A 190 -3.35 -4.66 -2.95
CA CYS A 190 -4.27 -3.63 -3.42
C CYS A 190 -3.92 -3.09 -4.81
N GLY A 191 -2.71 -3.39 -5.29
CA GLY A 191 -2.23 -2.97 -6.58
C GLY A 191 -0.72 -3.16 -6.76
N PHE A 192 -0.20 -2.58 -7.81
CA PHE A 192 1.21 -2.58 -8.18
C PHE A 192 1.77 -1.16 -8.11
N ALA A 193 2.88 -0.98 -7.41
CA ALA A 193 3.52 0.32 -7.25
C ALA A 193 4.89 0.37 -7.92
N THR A 194 5.23 1.51 -8.53
CA THR A 194 6.50 1.71 -9.24
C THR A 194 6.99 3.14 -9.18
N THR A 195 8.25 3.34 -9.51
CA THR A 195 8.84 4.68 -9.70
C THR A 195 9.72 4.73 -10.94
N ARG A 196 9.63 5.84 -11.66
CA ARG A 196 10.62 6.26 -12.68
C ARG A 196 11.24 7.63 -12.34
N TYR A 197 11.03 8.09 -11.11
CA TYR A 197 11.57 9.38 -10.67
C TYR A 197 13.11 9.31 -10.53
N PRO A 198 13.88 10.19 -11.20
CA PRO A 198 15.35 10.15 -11.20
C PRO A 198 15.99 10.33 -9.82
N GLY A 199 15.29 10.96 -8.89
CA GLY A 199 15.74 11.16 -7.50
C GLY A 199 15.67 9.91 -6.62
N HIS A 200 14.95 8.88 -7.03
CA HIS A 200 14.89 7.62 -6.27
C HIS A 200 16.13 6.78 -6.58
N ASN A 201 17.10 6.86 -5.70
CA ASN A 201 18.34 6.10 -5.75
C ASN A 201 18.52 5.30 -4.45
N GLY A 202 19.12 4.14 -4.56
CA GLY A 202 19.60 3.36 -3.44
C GLY A 202 20.98 3.86 -2.96
N GLU A 203 21.66 3.01 -2.21
CA GLU A 203 22.97 3.29 -1.64
C GLU A 203 23.98 3.67 -2.75
N HIS A 204 24.86 4.64 -2.46
CA HIS A 204 25.89 5.17 -3.39
C HIS A 204 25.34 5.79 -4.68
N GLY A 205 24.06 6.19 -4.72
CA GLY A 205 23.44 6.80 -5.89
C GLY A 205 23.06 5.80 -6.99
N ILE A 206 23.11 4.51 -6.70
CA ILE A 206 22.64 3.45 -7.63
C ILE A 206 21.14 3.63 -7.87
N PRO A 207 20.66 3.64 -9.13
CA PRO A 207 19.24 3.80 -9.39
C PRO A 207 18.41 2.70 -8.69
N MET A 208 17.23 3.07 -8.18
CA MET A 208 16.27 2.04 -7.74
C MET A 208 15.94 1.10 -8.90
N PRO A 209 15.84 -0.22 -8.67
CA PRO A 209 15.68 -1.22 -9.72
C PRO A 209 14.59 -0.89 -10.75
N SER A 210 13.43 -0.43 -10.33
CA SER A 210 12.30 -0.07 -11.21
C SER A 210 12.60 1.05 -12.21
N ARG A 211 13.63 1.88 -11.96
CA ARG A 211 14.05 2.93 -12.90
C ARG A 211 14.71 2.42 -14.18
N LEU A 212 15.17 1.17 -14.17
CA LEU A 212 15.77 0.51 -15.34
C LEU A 212 14.73 -0.23 -16.21
N ALA A 213 13.46 -0.23 -15.80
CA ALA A 213 12.37 -0.80 -16.56
C ALA A 213 12.14 -0.02 -17.85
N ASP A 214 12.04 -0.73 -18.96
CA ASP A 214 11.56 -0.15 -20.23
C ASP A 214 10.02 -0.16 -20.29
N ASP A 215 9.47 0.39 -21.38
CA ASP A 215 8.03 0.49 -21.55
C ASP A 215 7.38 -0.89 -21.71
N ALA A 216 8.07 -1.85 -22.31
CA ALA A 216 7.56 -3.22 -22.49
C ALA A 216 7.40 -3.94 -21.14
N GLU A 217 8.38 -3.79 -20.25
CA GLU A 217 8.30 -4.28 -18.88
C GLU A 217 7.14 -3.61 -18.13
N MET A 218 7.06 -2.26 -18.19
CA MET A 218 5.99 -1.51 -17.53
C MET A 218 4.59 -1.96 -17.97
N LEU A 219 4.37 -2.08 -19.27
CA LEU A 219 3.09 -2.52 -19.85
C LEU A 219 2.77 -3.97 -19.45
N THR A 220 3.78 -4.84 -19.43
CA THR A 220 3.59 -6.25 -19.08
C THR A 220 3.22 -6.41 -17.62
N LEU A 221 3.88 -5.69 -16.70
CA LEU A 221 3.61 -5.81 -15.27
C LEU A 221 2.30 -5.11 -14.87
N SER A 222 2.02 -3.92 -15.41
CA SER A 222 0.73 -3.26 -15.16
C SER A 222 -0.45 -4.05 -15.74
N GLY A 223 -0.25 -4.76 -16.86
CA GLY A 223 -1.23 -5.67 -17.45
C GLY A 223 -1.66 -6.82 -16.51
N ALA A 224 -0.85 -7.18 -15.50
CA ALA A 224 -1.24 -8.17 -14.51
C ALA A 224 -2.49 -7.77 -13.71
N LEU A 225 -2.68 -6.47 -13.46
CA LEU A 225 -3.86 -5.95 -12.75
C LEU A 225 -5.14 -6.21 -13.54
N ARG A 226 -5.08 -6.02 -14.87
CA ARG A 226 -6.20 -6.30 -15.79
C ARG A 226 -6.57 -7.78 -15.78
N ASP A 227 -5.59 -8.67 -15.79
CA ASP A 227 -5.84 -10.11 -15.83
C ASP A 227 -6.52 -10.60 -14.54
N VAL A 228 -6.14 -10.02 -13.40
CA VAL A 228 -6.78 -10.30 -12.11
C VAL A 228 -8.13 -9.55 -11.98
N GLY A 229 -8.39 -8.57 -12.83
CA GLY A 229 -9.65 -7.81 -12.88
C GLY A 229 -9.82 -6.80 -11.75
N ARG A 230 -8.73 -6.44 -11.03
CA ARG A 230 -8.73 -5.46 -9.94
C ARG A 230 -7.34 -4.91 -9.67
N GLY A 231 -7.29 -3.82 -8.93
CA GLY A 231 -6.07 -3.23 -8.41
C GLY A 231 -5.86 -1.79 -8.86
N ILE A 232 -4.89 -1.16 -8.23
CA ILE A 232 -4.50 0.23 -8.48
C ILE A 232 -3.07 0.21 -9.02
N LEU A 233 -2.80 0.94 -10.10
CA LEU A 233 -1.44 1.26 -10.51
C LEU A 233 -1.01 2.57 -9.84
N MET A 234 -0.05 2.49 -8.92
CA MET A 234 0.61 3.64 -8.32
C MET A 234 1.95 3.90 -9.00
N MET A 235 2.17 5.10 -9.51
CA MET A 235 3.43 5.45 -10.15
C MET A 235 3.94 6.83 -9.73
N THR A 236 5.18 6.89 -9.27
CA THR A 236 5.93 8.13 -9.12
C THR A 236 6.64 8.43 -10.44
N LYS A 237 6.15 9.42 -11.17
CA LYS A 237 6.70 9.83 -12.45
C LYS A 237 7.84 10.83 -12.31
N SER A 238 8.71 10.93 -13.31
CA SER A 238 9.65 12.04 -13.44
C SER A 238 8.93 13.30 -13.91
N PHE A 239 9.51 14.47 -13.64
CA PHE A 239 8.93 15.75 -14.05
C PHE A 239 8.86 15.92 -15.58
N ASP A 240 9.78 15.29 -16.30
CA ASP A 240 9.91 15.29 -17.75
C ASP A 240 9.09 14.21 -18.45
N MET A 241 8.46 13.30 -17.71
CA MET A 241 7.61 12.25 -18.29
C MET A 241 6.27 12.85 -18.74
N PRO A 242 5.92 12.77 -20.04
CA PRO A 242 4.60 13.19 -20.51
C PRO A 242 3.46 12.44 -19.84
N ILE A 243 2.35 13.13 -19.62
CA ILE A 243 1.11 12.49 -19.10
C ILE A 243 0.62 11.38 -20.05
N SER A 244 0.80 11.56 -21.36
CA SER A 244 0.48 10.53 -22.35
C SER A 244 1.20 9.20 -22.12
N THR A 245 2.47 9.24 -21.71
CA THR A 245 3.22 8.02 -21.36
C THR A 245 2.63 7.34 -20.13
N TRP A 246 2.21 8.12 -19.12
CA TRP A 246 1.55 7.56 -17.94
C TRP A 246 0.19 6.95 -18.29
N LEU A 247 -0.61 7.63 -19.11
CA LEU A 247 -1.90 7.13 -19.59
C LEU A 247 -1.76 5.82 -20.35
N LEU A 248 -0.67 5.65 -21.14
CA LEU A 248 -0.40 4.40 -21.86
C LEU A 248 -0.32 3.18 -20.92
N TYR A 249 0.24 3.35 -19.72
CA TYR A 249 0.34 2.26 -18.75
C TYR A 249 -0.96 1.98 -17.99
N THR A 250 -1.87 2.94 -17.95
CA THR A 250 -3.12 2.89 -17.18
C THR A 250 -4.37 2.66 -18.03
N SER A 251 -4.30 2.92 -19.34
CA SER A 251 -5.43 2.73 -20.27
C SER A 251 -5.59 1.26 -20.68
N ASP A 252 -6.83 0.84 -20.85
CA ASP A 252 -7.12 -0.43 -21.53
C ASP A 252 -6.87 -0.26 -23.03
N PRO A 253 -6.12 -1.17 -23.70
CA PRO A 253 -5.99 -1.15 -25.15
C PRO A 253 -7.32 -1.18 -25.91
N ALA A 254 -8.40 -1.62 -25.27
CA ALA A 254 -9.75 -1.57 -25.84
C ALA A 254 -10.32 -0.14 -25.94
N ASP A 255 -9.87 0.78 -25.09
CA ASP A 255 -10.32 2.19 -25.10
C ASP A 255 -9.70 3.01 -26.24
N GLU A 256 -8.58 2.56 -26.83
CA GLU A 256 -7.94 3.23 -27.97
C GLU A 256 -8.69 3.01 -29.30
N LEU A 257 -9.61 2.06 -29.36
CA LEU A 257 -10.39 1.74 -30.58
C LEU A 257 -11.69 2.56 -30.69
N THR A 258 -11.99 3.45 -29.77
CA THR A 258 -13.24 4.25 -29.73
C THR A 258 -13.03 5.76 -29.80
N GLN A 259 -11.83 6.24 -30.18
CA GLN A 259 -11.56 7.67 -30.44
C GLN A 259 -11.34 7.95 -31.92
#